data_c4fb3084e63f7e7dd7d451363f0aaace
#
_entry.id   c4fb3084e63f7e7dd7d451363f0aaace
#
_cell.length_a   1.000
_cell.length_b   1.000
_cell.length_c   1.000
_cell.angle_alpha   90.00
_cell.angle_beta   90.00
_cell.angle_gamma   90.00
#
_symmetry.space_group_name_H-M   'P 1'
#
loop_
_entity.id
_entity.type
_entity.pdbx_description
1 polymer ?
#
loop_
_entity_poly.entity_id
_entity_poly.type
_entity_poly.pdbx_seq_one_letter_code
_entity_poly.pdbx_strand_id
1 'polypeptide(L)'
;MKSFLFIILFFIAYSCSNSQKNKDDIVVNFNVQNPTYSKVAIVQSPELIDEIELDKNGKATCTLQGDLIYARLFYGEESKNIFFQKGDRLTISFDAGKFKDEIRFEGKNAPINDYLNAITYTPITPDEYVRPLDELIALVQQKTDEATKLLQAKKLESVNSDFVTWEKGRIKYMYAFNILMHPMGYAYFTQDTSYQPGPEYYNMLSQLIQGDEQLAHLPLYREFVSEAAILLASSGKRIPNLYDRCVNQMKYLAENIQNEKVKQVILNDIAIKYVKKNGIRNITDLENIYNAYVTEPDLRAAYKEVRDQWDLTSAGRPSPDFKGQDINGKTLSLKDFKGKYLYIDIWATWCGPCKKEIPFLKELEKKFEGKNITFLSLSTDQNKTEWENMVKSGELSGTQLLI
;
A
#
# COMPACT_ATOMS: atom_id res chain seq x y z
N MET A 1 -13.67 -20.33 -2.61
CA MET A 1 -12.53 -19.86 -3.44
C MET A 1 -11.66 -19.03 -2.51
N LYS A 2 -10.51 -19.58 -2.08
CA LYS A 2 -9.59 -18.91 -1.16
C LYS A 2 -8.64 -18.04 -2.01
N SER A 3 -8.79 -16.73 -1.96
CA SER A 3 -7.83 -15.79 -2.55
C SER A 3 -6.61 -15.72 -1.63
N PHE A 4 -5.51 -16.34 -2.05
CA PHE A 4 -4.20 -16.10 -1.46
C PHE A 4 -3.65 -14.79 -2.01
N LEU A 5 -3.52 -13.81 -1.14
CA LEU A 5 -2.79 -12.57 -1.42
C LEU A 5 -1.31 -12.86 -1.16
N PHE A 6 -0.54 -13.18 -2.19
CA PHE A 6 0.92 -13.28 -2.07
C PHE A 6 1.54 -11.90 -2.21
N ILE A 7 2.17 -11.46 -1.13
CA ILE A 7 2.92 -10.21 -1.02
C ILE A 7 4.34 -10.47 -1.52
N ILE A 8 4.76 -9.70 -2.52
CA ILE A 8 6.15 -9.71 -3.02
C ILE A 8 7.02 -8.99 -1.97
N LEU A 9 7.89 -9.74 -1.31
CA LEU A 9 8.84 -9.24 -0.32
C LEU A 9 10.13 -8.79 -1.02
N PHE A 10 10.36 -7.50 -1.09
CA PHE A 10 11.72 -6.97 -1.23
C PHE A 10 12.35 -6.92 0.16
N PHE A 11 13.27 -7.83 0.43
CA PHE A 11 14.05 -7.82 1.66
C PHE A 11 15.02 -6.63 1.64
N ILE A 12 14.74 -5.58 2.40
CA ILE A 12 15.78 -4.76 2.99
C ILE A 12 15.96 -5.28 4.43
N ALA A 13 16.83 -6.25 4.59
CA ALA A 13 17.28 -6.66 5.91
C ALA A 13 18.08 -5.50 6.53
N TYR A 14 17.40 -4.65 7.30
CA TYR A 14 18.10 -3.80 8.23
C TYR A 14 18.63 -4.69 9.36
N SER A 15 19.91 -5.06 9.27
CA SER A 15 20.63 -5.69 10.36
C SER A 15 20.56 -4.77 11.58
N CYS A 16 20.19 -5.34 12.74
CA CYS A 16 20.31 -4.67 14.04
C CYS A 16 21.75 -4.19 14.22
N SER A 17 22.04 -2.95 13.85
CA SER A 17 23.31 -2.31 14.19
C SER A 17 23.19 -1.83 15.64
N ASN A 18 24.22 -2.09 16.43
CA ASN A 18 24.46 -1.50 17.75
C ASN A 18 24.72 0.02 17.59
N SER A 19 23.70 0.79 17.19
CA SER A 19 23.75 2.24 17.21
C SER A 19 23.44 2.73 18.61
N GLN A 20 24.11 3.79 19.06
CA GLN A 20 23.78 4.49 20.30
C GLN A 20 22.27 4.76 20.31
N LYS A 21 21.56 4.27 21.35
CA LYS A 21 20.11 4.44 21.50
C LYS A 21 19.79 5.93 21.50
N ASN A 22 19.21 6.41 20.40
CA ASN A 22 18.73 7.78 20.30
C ASN A 22 17.45 7.91 21.16
N LYS A 23 17.28 9.03 21.84
CA LYS A 23 16.08 9.30 22.65
C LYS A 23 14.78 9.27 21.81
N ASP A 24 14.93 9.50 20.53
CA ASP A 24 13.87 9.61 19.55
C ASP A 24 13.46 8.26 18.89
N ASP A 25 14.24 7.20 19.11
CA ASP A 25 13.94 5.88 18.53
C ASP A 25 12.68 5.26 19.16
N ILE A 26 11.88 4.63 18.32
CA ILE A 26 10.77 3.76 18.77
C ILE A 26 11.37 2.39 19.07
N VAL A 27 11.34 1.96 20.33
CA VAL A 27 11.85 0.66 20.76
C VAL A 27 10.70 -0.26 21.13
N VAL A 28 10.63 -1.41 20.45
CA VAL A 28 9.58 -2.41 20.69
C VAL A 28 10.22 -3.69 21.23
N ASN A 29 9.76 -4.13 22.40
CA ASN A 29 10.13 -5.41 23.00
C ASN A 29 9.01 -6.41 22.83
N PHE A 30 9.31 -7.61 22.39
CA PHE A 30 8.37 -8.73 22.30
C PHE A 30 8.65 -9.76 23.38
N ASN A 31 7.58 -10.32 23.96
CA ASN A 31 7.63 -11.41 24.92
C ASN A 31 6.49 -12.41 24.61
N VAL A 32 6.79 -13.36 23.72
CA VAL A 32 5.83 -14.36 23.24
C VAL A 32 5.98 -15.63 24.06
N GLN A 33 4.94 -16.03 24.77
CA GLN A 33 4.90 -17.30 25.48
C GLN A 33 4.50 -18.42 24.52
N ASN A 34 5.09 -19.60 24.67
CA ASN A 34 4.82 -20.80 23.86
C ASN A 34 4.88 -20.52 22.34
N PRO A 35 5.97 -19.93 21.80
CA PRO A 35 6.02 -19.46 20.42
C PRO A 35 5.84 -20.62 19.43
N THR A 36 4.89 -20.47 18.49
CA THR A 36 4.59 -21.41 17.39
C THR A 36 5.19 -20.95 16.07
N TYR A 37 5.54 -19.66 15.95
CA TYR A 37 6.27 -19.08 14.82
C TYR A 37 7.56 -18.45 15.34
N SER A 38 8.60 -18.45 14.50
CA SER A 38 9.92 -17.90 14.86
C SER A 38 10.00 -16.38 14.72
N LYS A 39 8.98 -15.72 14.18
CA LYS A 39 8.99 -14.29 13.95
C LYS A 39 7.63 -13.63 14.12
N VAL A 40 7.66 -12.34 14.37
CA VAL A 40 6.53 -11.41 14.26
C VAL A 40 6.79 -10.44 13.11
N ALA A 41 5.74 -9.84 12.54
CA ALA A 41 5.91 -8.82 11.52
C ALA A 41 5.09 -7.57 11.85
N ILE A 42 5.69 -6.39 11.67
CA ILE A 42 5.02 -5.09 11.74
C ILE A 42 4.85 -4.60 10.32
N VAL A 43 3.61 -4.46 9.86
CA VAL A 43 3.27 -4.08 8.49
C VAL A 43 2.66 -2.68 8.50
N GLN A 44 3.39 -1.72 7.97
CA GLN A 44 2.95 -0.32 7.83
C GLN A 44 2.28 -0.10 6.46
N SER A 45 2.81 -0.71 5.41
CA SER A 45 2.25 -0.77 4.05
C SER A 45 2.67 -2.08 3.38
N PRO A 46 2.14 -2.42 2.19
CA PRO A 46 2.60 -3.60 1.45
C PRO A 46 4.11 -3.61 1.14
N GLU A 47 4.72 -2.42 1.05
CA GLU A 47 6.15 -2.25 0.75
C GLU A 47 7.02 -2.06 2.00
N LEU A 48 6.42 -1.80 3.16
CA LEU A 48 7.13 -1.53 4.41
C LEU A 48 6.73 -2.55 5.47
N ILE A 49 7.52 -3.62 5.55
CA ILE A 49 7.33 -4.74 6.46
C ILE A 49 8.61 -4.95 7.25
N ASP A 50 8.49 -4.84 8.57
CA ASP A 50 9.54 -5.17 9.52
C ASP A 50 9.31 -6.57 10.04
N GLU A 51 10.09 -7.56 9.60
CA GLU A 51 10.10 -8.92 10.17
C GLU A 51 11.13 -8.99 11.32
N ILE A 52 10.68 -9.45 12.48
CA ILE A 52 11.48 -9.49 13.70
C ILE A 52 11.57 -10.95 14.18
N GLU A 53 12.76 -11.51 14.14
CA GLU A 53 13.04 -12.86 14.62
C GLU A 53 12.95 -12.94 16.16
N LEU A 54 12.25 -13.95 16.66
CA LEU A 54 12.17 -14.26 18.07
C LEU A 54 13.30 -15.22 18.47
N ASP A 55 13.88 -14.99 19.63
CA ASP A 55 14.83 -15.95 20.21
C ASP A 55 14.11 -17.25 20.67
N LYS A 56 14.89 -18.23 21.09
CA LYS A 56 14.34 -19.53 21.60
C LYS A 56 13.40 -19.40 22.80
N ASN A 57 13.38 -18.26 23.47
CA ASN A 57 12.52 -17.96 24.60
C ASN A 57 11.33 -17.08 24.19
N GLY A 58 11.12 -16.86 22.90
CA GLY A 58 10.04 -16.00 22.36
C GLY A 58 10.28 -14.50 22.56
N LYS A 59 11.53 -14.06 22.75
CA LYS A 59 11.86 -12.66 22.98
C LYS A 59 12.53 -12.04 21.77
N ALA A 60 12.21 -10.76 21.55
CA ALA A 60 12.90 -9.92 20.58
C ALA A 60 12.86 -8.45 21.00
N THR A 61 13.78 -7.67 20.46
CA THR A 61 13.77 -6.20 20.54
C THR A 61 14.08 -5.65 19.18
N CYS A 62 13.27 -4.73 18.68
CA CYS A 62 13.55 -3.99 17.45
C CYS A 62 13.46 -2.49 17.68
N THR A 63 14.06 -1.75 16.76
CA THR A 63 14.00 -0.28 16.71
C THR A 63 13.38 0.10 15.39
N LEU A 64 12.27 0.86 15.44
CA LEU A 64 11.57 1.38 14.28
C LEU A 64 11.92 2.84 14.09
N GLN A 65 11.91 3.29 12.82
CA GLN A 65 12.12 4.69 12.45
C GLN A 65 10.81 5.31 12.00
N GLY A 66 10.57 6.54 12.40
CA GLY A 66 9.36 7.29 12.05
C GLY A 66 8.87 8.15 13.20
N ASP A 67 8.16 9.22 12.87
CA ASP A 67 7.58 10.10 13.89
C ASP A 67 6.26 9.54 14.42
N LEU A 68 5.51 8.88 13.53
CA LEU A 68 4.20 8.31 13.80
C LEU A 68 3.97 7.07 12.95
N ILE A 69 3.60 5.96 13.58
CA ILE A 69 3.35 4.69 12.89
C ILE A 69 1.99 4.14 13.31
N TYR A 70 1.08 4.04 12.33
CA TYR A 70 -0.08 3.16 12.39
C TYR A 70 0.23 1.91 11.57
N ALA A 71 0.20 0.75 12.20
CA ALA A 71 0.60 -0.50 11.56
C ALA A 71 -0.30 -1.66 11.98
N ARG A 72 -0.08 -2.81 11.37
CA ARG A 72 -0.61 -4.10 11.83
C ARG A 72 0.53 -4.97 12.31
N LEU A 73 0.39 -5.50 13.51
CA LEU A 73 1.25 -6.54 14.05
C LEU A 73 0.69 -7.90 13.62
N PHE A 74 1.49 -8.70 12.93
CA PHE A 74 1.14 -10.05 12.52
C PHE A 74 1.91 -11.08 13.35
N TYR A 75 1.20 -12.15 13.71
CA TYR A 75 1.76 -13.39 14.22
C TYR A 75 1.09 -14.56 13.51
N GLY A 76 1.81 -15.21 12.59
CA GLY A 76 1.22 -16.15 11.65
C GLY A 76 0.18 -15.47 10.74
N GLU A 77 -1.04 -16.03 10.70
CA GLU A 77 -2.15 -15.48 9.90
C GLU A 77 -2.98 -14.42 10.66
N GLU A 78 -2.78 -14.29 11.96
CA GLU A 78 -3.53 -13.35 12.79
C GLU A 78 -2.87 -11.98 12.88
N SER A 79 -3.67 -10.94 13.10
CA SER A 79 -3.14 -9.58 13.22
C SER A 79 -3.88 -8.70 14.20
N LYS A 80 -3.16 -7.71 14.74
CA LYS A 80 -3.64 -6.66 15.63
C LYS A 80 -3.25 -5.28 15.11
N ASN A 81 -4.08 -4.28 15.40
CA ASN A 81 -3.71 -2.89 15.13
C ASN A 81 -2.68 -2.43 16.14
N ILE A 82 -1.73 -1.62 15.69
CA ILE A 82 -0.69 -1.09 16.56
C ILE A 82 -0.37 0.36 16.22
N PHE A 83 -0.07 1.14 17.24
CA PHE A 83 0.30 2.54 17.16
C PHE A 83 1.61 2.77 17.88
N PHE A 84 2.51 3.49 17.25
CA PHE A 84 3.74 3.99 17.83
C PHE A 84 3.92 5.47 17.51
N GLN A 85 4.62 6.15 18.40
CA GLN A 85 5.06 7.51 18.21
C GLN A 85 6.56 7.60 18.54
N LYS A 86 7.25 8.54 17.92
CA LYS A 86 8.65 8.85 18.16
C LYS A 86 8.99 8.87 19.65
N GLY A 87 10.03 8.16 20.02
CA GLY A 87 10.49 8.00 21.38
C GLY A 87 9.73 6.98 22.24
N ASP A 88 8.76 6.25 21.65
CA ASP A 88 8.04 5.19 22.37
C ASP A 88 8.96 4.03 22.76
N ARG A 89 8.64 3.48 23.92
CA ARG A 89 9.17 2.22 24.43
C ARG A 89 8.00 1.34 24.80
N LEU A 90 7.68 0.39 23.92
CA LEU A 90 6.51 -0.47 24.07
C LEU A 90 6.96 -1.92 24.28
N THR A 91 6.39 -2.59 25.28
CA THR A 91 6.50 -4.04 25.43
C THR A 91 5.19 -4.68 25.04
N ILE A 92 5.26 -5.68 24.17
CA ILE A 92 4.14 -6.45 23.65
C ILE A 92 4.29 -7.89 24.13
N SER A 93 3.31 -8.38 24.88
CA SER A 93 3.33 -9.71 25.45
C SER A 93 2.07 -10.47 25.10
N PHE A 94 2.20 -11.73 24.71
CA PHE A 94 1.06 -12.64 24.46
C PHE A 94 1.47 -14.10 24.54
N ASP A 95 0.51 -14.98 24.76
CA ASP A 95 0.64 -16.41 24.51
C ASP A 95 0.33 -16.72 23.05
N ALA A 96 1.16 -17.49 22.37
CA ALA A 96 1.02 -17.80 20.95
C ALA A 96 -0.34 -18.38 20.56
N GLY A 97 -0.91 -19.23 21.44
CA GLY A 97 -2.24 -19.83 21.24
C GLY A 97 -3.41 -18.87 21.50
N LYS A 98 -3.15 -17.67 22.01
CA LYS A 98 -4.17 -16.70 22.44
C LYS A 98 -3.91 -15.29 21.90
N PHE A 99 -3.09 -15.14 20.88
CA PHE A 99 -2.71 -13.83 20.30
C PHE A 99 -3.93 -12.98 19.96
N LYS A 100 -4.99 -13.60 19.46
CA LYS A 100 -6.23 -12.92 19.10
C LYS A 100 -6.94 -12.29 20.30
N ASP A 101 -6.90 -12.94 21.46
CA ASP A 101 -7.75 -12.58 22.59
C ASP A 101 -6.99 -11.93 23.75
N GLU A 102 -5.72 -12.28 23.97
CA GLU A 102 -4.97 -11.92 25.17
C GLU A 102 -3.62 -11.23 24.89
N ILE A 103 -3.59 -10.28 23.93
CA ILE A 103 -2.42 -9.43 23.75
C ILE A 103 -2.38 -8.33 24.80
N ARG A 104 -1.19 -8.02 25.34
CA ARG A 104 -0.95 -7.02 26.36
C ARG A 104 0.11 -6.02 25.89
N PHE A 105 -0.12 -4.77 26.20
CA PHE A 105 0.80 -3.66 25.90
C PHE A 105 1.25 -3.00 27.19
N GLU A 106 2.55 -2.67 27.29
CA GLU A 106 3.13 -1.93 28.40
C GLU A 106 4.00 -0.78 27.87
N GLY A 107 3.81 0.43 28.40
CA GLY A 107 4.50 1.64 27.98
C GLY A 107 3.56 2.84 27.93
N LYS A 108 4.08 4.02 27.56
CA LYS A 108 3.31 5.27 27.57
C LYS A 108 2.04 5.18 26.73
N ASN A 109 2.14 4.68 25.50
CA ASN A 109 1.04 4.57 24.55
C ASN A 109 0.33 3.19 24.59
N ALA A 110 0.55 2.38 25.65
CA ALA A 110 -0.17 1.13 25.85
C ALA A 110 -1.71 1.30 25.87
N PRO A 111 -2.29 2.30 26.57
CA PRO A 111 -3.74 2.52 26.55
C PRO A 111 -4.32 2.78 25.16
N ILE A 112 -3.52 3.36 24.26
CA ILE A 112 -3.92 3.57 22.86
C ILE A 112 -3.99 2.23 22.13
N ASN A 113 -2.99 1.37 22.29
CA ASN A 113 -2.96 0.05 21.69
C ASN A 113 -4.07 -0.86 22.23
N ASP A 114 -4.37 -0.77 23.52
CA ASP A 114 -5.53 -1.44 24.13
C ASP A 114 -6.85 -0.97 23.50
N TYR A 115 -7.00 0.35 23.32
CA TYR A 115 -8.17 0.92 22.66
C TYR A 115 -8.32 0.41 21.22
N LEU A 116 -7.27 0.48 20.41
CA LEU A 116 -7.30 0.08 19.00
C LEU A 116 -7.67 -1.41 18.80
N ASN A 117 -7.42 -2.25 19.80
CA ASN A 117 -7.71 -3.68 19.74
C ASN A 117 -9.00 -4.09 20.46
N ALA A 118 -9.54 -3.24 21.32
CA ALA A 118 -10.80 -3.47 22.02
C ALA A 118 -12.01 -2.86 21.30
N ILE A 119 -11.79 -1.83 20.44
CA ILE A 119 -12.90 -1.12 19.81
C ILE A 119 -13.35 -1.82 18.54
N THR A 120 -14.65 -1.98 18.40
CA THR A 120 -15.29 -2.43 17.15
C THR A 120 -16.28 -1.38 16.70
N TYR A 121 -16.11 -0.87 15.49
CA TYR A 121 -17.04 0.07 14.89
C TYR A 121 -18.13 -0.66 14.12
N THR A 122 -19.37 -0.18 14.27
CA THR A 122 -20.51 -0.74 13.53
C THR A 122 -20.40 -0.36 12.05
N PRO A 123 -20.26 -1.31 11.12
CA PRO A 123 -20.19 -1.01 9.70
C PRO A 123 -21.53 -0.50 9.16
N ILE A 124 -21.51 0.11 7.98
CA ILE A 124 -22.70 0.32 7.17
C ILE A 124 -23.04 -1.01 6.50
N THR A 125 -24.30 -1.46 6.64
CA THR A 125 -24.76 -2.73 6.07
C THR A 125 -25.26 -2.56 4.63
N PRO A 126 -25.38 -3.65 3.84
CA PRO A 126 -25.96 -3.58 2.50
C PRO A 126 -27.34 -2.90 2.45
N ASP A 127 -28.23 -3.20 3.40
CA ASP A 127 -29.57 -2.60 3.49
C ASP A 127 -29.51 -1.10 3.80
N GLU A 128 -28.47 -0.65 4.46
CA GLU A 128 -28.24 0.77 4.74
C GLU A 128 -27.72 1.53 3.51
N TYR A 129 -27.03 0.86 2.59
CA TYR A 129 -26.54 1.46 1.33
C TYR A 129 -27.65 1.76 0.31
N VAL A 130 -28.78 1.04 0.38
CA VAL A 130 -29.93 1.26 -0.54
C VAL A 130 -30.87 2.36 -0.08
N ARG A 131 -30.57 3.04 1.02
CA ARG A 131 -31.31 4.20 1.50
C ARG A 131 -31.10 5.40 0.59
N PRO A 132 -32.05 6.35 0.56
CA PRO A 132 -31.81 7.68 -0.01
C PRO A 132 -30.55 8.32 0.57
N LEU A 133 -29.88 9.13 -0.24
CA LEU A 133 -28.57 9.70 0.13
C LEU A 133 -28.62 10.52 1.42
N ASP A 134 -29.66 11.31 1.62
CA ASP A 134 -29.86 12.12 2.83
C ASP A 134 -30.02 11.27 4.10
N GLU A 135 -30.72 10.15 4.01
CA GLU A 135 -30.83 9.18 5.11
C GLU A 135 -29.49 8.51 5.41
N LEU A 136 -28.74 8.14 4.36
CA LEU A 136 -27.39 7.58 4.56
C LEU A 136 -26.46 8.62 5.21
N ILE A 137 -26.51 9.87 4.79
CA ILE A 137 -25.72 10.95 5.40
C ILE A 137 -26.02 11.09 6.89
N ALA A 138 -27.31 11.12 7.25
CA ALA A 138 -27.74 11.19 8.65
C ALA A 138 -27.24 9.98 9.46
N LEU A 139 -27.32 8.78 8.89
CA LEU A 139 -26.80 7.56 9.49
C LEU A 139 -25.28 7.59 9.69
N VAL A 140 -24.53 8.05 8.68
CA VAL A 140 -23.07 8.23 8.75
C VAL A 140 -22.70 9.19 9.86
N GLN A 141 -23.43 10.30 10.00
CA GLN A 141 -23.20 11.23 11.09
C GLN A 141 -23.48 10.59 12.44
N GLN A 142 -24.60 9.89 12.59
CA GLN A 142 -24.95 9.17 13.83
C GLN A 142 -23.83 8.18 14.22
N LYS A 143 -23.40 7.33 13.29
CA LYS A 143 -22.34 6.33 13.57
C LYS A 143 -20.99 7.00 13.90
N THR A 144 -20.68 8.12 13.26
CA THR A 144 -19.49 8.93 13.56
C THR A 144 -19.53 9.48 14.99
N ASP A 145 -20.70 10.01 15.41
CA ASP A 145 -20.89 10.56 16.75
C ASP A 145 -20.82 9.45 17.82
N GLU A 146 -21.43 8.30 17.58
CA GLU A 146 -21.36 7.13 18.45
C GLU A 146 -19.92 6.65 18.63
N ALA A 147 -19.18 6.47 17.54
CA ALA A 147 -17.77 6.08 17.58
C ALA A 147 -16.89 7.12 18.31
N THR A 148 -17.16 8.40 18.07
CA THR A 148 -16.46 9.51 18.77
C THR A 148 -16.74 9.51 20.26
N LYS A 149 -17.97 9.23 20.69
CA LYS A 149 -18.31 9.09 22.12
C LYS A 149 -17.58 7.91 22.76
N LEU A 150 -17.45 6.77 22.05
CA LEU A 150 -16.68 5.62 22.52
C LEU A 150 -15.20 5.98 22.73
N LEU A 151 -14.60 6.72 21.78
CA LEU A 151 -13.24 7.22 21.91
C LEU A 151 -13.09 8.15 23.15
N GLN A 152 -13.99 9.10 23.32
CA GLN A 152 -13.99 10.05 24.45
C GLN A 152 -14.10 9.34 25.80
N ALA A 153 -14.91 8.28 25.89
CA ALA A 153 -15.07 7.48 27.10
C ALA A 153 -13.77 6.82 27.60
N LYS A 154 -12.78 6.66 26.69
CA LYS A 154 -11.46 6.10 27.03
C LYS A 154 -10.49 7.10 27.65
N LYS A 155 -10.81 8.39 27.63
CA LYS A 155 -10.03 9.49 28.26
C LYS A 155 -8.56 9.53 27.83
N LEU A 156 -8.30 9.24 26.55
CA LEU A 156 -6.95 9.13 25.99
C LEU A 156 -6.26 10.50 25.78
N GLU A 157 -6.98 11.62 25.93
CA GLU A 157 -6.42 12.98 25.84
C GLU A 157 -5.25 13.20 26.80
N SER A 158 -5.31 12.61 27.99
CA SER A 158 -4.23 12.72 29.00
C SER A 158 -3.02 11.84 28.66
N VAL A 159 -3.19 10.84 27.79
CA VAL A 159 -2.12 9.97 27.30
C VAL A 159 -1.45 10.60 26.08
N ASN A 160 -2.26 11.00 25.10
CA ASN A 160 -1.81 11.57 23.83
C ASN A 160 -2.96 12.32 23.14
N SER A 161 -2.96 13.65 23.24
CA SER A 161 -3.98 14.52 22.64
C SER A 161 -3.96 14.49 21.11
N ASP A 162 -2.77 14.35 20.52
CA ASP A 162 -2.61 14.29 19.08
C ASP A 162 -3.25 13.02 18.52
N PHE A 163 -3.01 11.87 19.19
CA PHE A 163 -3.69 10.62 18.82
C PHE A 163 -5.20 10.78 18.80
N VAL A 164 -5.78 11.43 19.83
CA VAL A 164 -7.24 11.61 19.89
C VAL A 164 -7.75 12.47 18.74
N THR A 165 -7.01 13.50 18.34
CA THR A 165 -7.33 14.34 17.17
C THR A 165 -7.29 13.51 15.90
N TRP A 166 -6.23 12.73 15.70
CA TRP A 166 -6.07 11.89 14.53
C TRP A 166 -7.12 10.79 14.46
N GLU A 167 -7.44 10.17 15.59
CA GLU A 167 -8.44 9.10 15.66
C GLU A 167 -9.86 9.63 15.37
N LYS A 168 -10.21 10.83 15.83
CA LYS A 168 -11.45 11.51 15.42
C LYS A 168 -11.48 11.70 13.90
N GLY A 169 -10.39 12.15 13.31
CA GLY A 169 -10.25 12.26 11.86
C GLY A 169 -10.41 10.91 11.17
N ARG A 170 -9.74 9.87 11.66
CA ARG A 170 -9.85 8.51 11.12
C ARG A 170 -11.29 7.98 11.17
N ILE A 171 -11.99 8.16 12.29
CA ILE A 171 -13.40 7.80 12.44
C ILE A 171 -14.27 8.54 11.42
N LYS A 172 -14.11 9.85 11.32
CA LYS A 172 -14.84 10.69 10.36
C LYS A 172 -14.70 10.17 8.94
N TYR A 173 -13.48 9.95 8.47
CA TYR A 173 -13.23 9.55 7.09
C TYR A 173 -13.54 8.08 6.83
N MET A 174 -13.43 7.20 7.82
CA MET A 174 -13.89 5.82 7.73
C MET A 174 -15.39 5.74 7.39
N TYR A 175 -16.20 6.56 8.04
CA TYR A 175 -17.63 6.61 7.73
C TYR A 175 -17.94 7.44 6.48
N ALA A 176 -17.21 8.53 6.23
CA ALA A 176 -17.39 9.35 5.02
C ALA A 176 -17.11 8.57 3.73
N PHE A 177 -16.26 7.54 3.75
CA PHE A 177 -16.08 6.62 2.62
C PHE A 177 -17.38 5.95 2.19
N ASN A 178 -18.33 5.72 3.10
CA ASN A 178 -19.62 5.14 2.74
C ASN A 178 -20.46 6.12 1.90
N ILE A 179 -20.36 7.42 2.18
CA ILE A 179 -20.99 8.46 1.35
C ILE A 179 -20.31 8.49 -0.02
N LEU A 180 -18.98 8.49 -0.06
CA LEU A 180 -18.20 8.46 -1.31
C LEU A 180 -18.60 7.27 -2.19
N MET A 181 -18.77 6.09 -1.58
CA MET A 181 -19.07 4.85 -2.28
C MET A 181 -20.57 4.64 -2.55
N HIS A 182 -21.45 5.51 -2.03
CA HIS A 182 -22.89 5.33 -2.11
C HIS A 182 -23.42 5.09 -3.54
N PRO A 183 -23.03 5.87 -4.58
CA PRO A 183 -23.58 5.64 -5.92
C PRO A 183 -23.26 4.25 -6.45
N MET A 184 -22.06 3.76 -6.17
CA MET A 184 -21.60 2.44 -6.59
C MET A 184 -22.24 1.33 -5.76
N GLY A 185 -22.34 1.50 -4.45
CA GLY A 185 -22.99 0.57 -3.54
C GLY A 185 -24.50 0.47 -3.84
N TYR A 186 -25.17 1.60 -4.02
CA TYR A 186 -26.58 1.64 -4.39
C TYR A 186 -26.84 0.87 -5.69
N ALA A 187 -26.12 1.20 -6.76
CA ALA A 187 -26.26 0.50 -8.04
C ALA A 187 -25.97 -1.01 -7.94
N TYR A 188 -24.99 -1.40 -7.13
CA TYR A 188 -24.63 -2.81 -6.92
C TYR A 188 -25.74 -3.59 -6.19
N PHE A 189 -26.27 -3.06 -5.09
CA PHE A 189 -27.26 -3.76 -4.27
C PHE A 189 -28.68 -3.71 -4.84
N THR A 190 -29.07 -2.61 -5.52
CA THR A 190 -30.38 -2.48 -6.17
C THR A 190 -30.41 -3.00 -7.59
N GLN A 191 -29.24 -3.28 -8.21
CA GLN A 191 -29.08 -3.57 -9.64
C GLN A 191 -29.51 -2.41 -10.56
N ASP A 192 -29.70 -1.21 -10.00
CA ASP A 192 -29.99 0.01 -10.76
C ASP A 192 -28.70 0.74 -11.15
N THR A 193 -28.18 0.41 -12.31
CA THR A 193 -26.96 1.04 -12.87
C THR A 193 -27.22 2.43 -13.45
N SER A 194 -28.50 2.88 -13.49
CA SER A 194 -28.87 4.21 -13.98
C SER A 194 -28.81 5.29 -12.89
N TYR A 195 -28.71 4.89 -11.63
CA TYR A 195 -28.66 5.82 -10.50
C TYR A 195 -27.52 6.83 -10.65
N GLN A 196 -27.84 8.10 -10.52
CA GLN A 196 -26.88 9.19 -10.50
C GLN A 196 -27.20 10.09 -9.30
N PRO A 197 -26.20 10.39 -8.45
CA PRO A 197 -26.41 11.28 -7.31
C PRO A 197 -26.67 12.72 -7.78
N GLY A 198 -27.46 13.44 -7.00
CA GLY A 198 -27.74 14.85 -7.26
C GLY A 198 -26.57 15.78 -6.92
N PRO A 199 -26.72 17.10 -7.21
CA PRO A 199 -25.67 18.10 -6.93
C PRO A 199 -25.23 18.16 -5.46
N GLU A 200 -26.12 17.85 -4.53
CA GLU A 200 -25.86 17.82 -3.08
C GLU A 200 -24.74 16.83 -2.70
N TYR A 201 -24.67 15.72 -3.41
CA TYR A 201 -23.59 14.74 -3.22
C TYR A 201 -22.21 15.33 -3.55
N TYR A 202 -22.08 15.98 -4.70
CA TYR A 202 -20.81 16.60 -5.11
C TYR A 202 -20.43 17.80 -4.24
N ASN A 203 -21.43 18.59 -3.80
CA ASN A 203 -21.23 19.69 -2.86
C ASN A 203 -20.69 19.18 -1.52
N MET A 204 -21.23 18.08 -1.00
CA MET A 204 -20.74 17.46 0.22
C MET A 204 -19.30 16.93 0.06
N LEU A 205 -19.01 16.22 -1.01
CA LEU A 205 -17.65 15.75 -1.27
C LEU A 205 -16.65 16.92 -1.34
N SER A 206 -17.05 18.02 -2.03
CA SER A 206 -16.20 19.21 -2.13
C SER A 206 -15.89 19.87 -0.77
N GLN A 207 -16.82 19.78 0.19
CA GLN A 207 -16.60 20.24 1.57
C GLN A 207 -15.71 19.26 2.37
N LEU A 208 -15.91 17.95 2.19
CA LEU A 208 -15.17 16.92 2.91
C LEU A 208 -13.70 16.84 2.50
N ILE A 209 -13.35 17.20 1.26
CA ILE A 209 -11.97 17.21 0.80
C ILE A 209 -11.17 18.43 1.26
N GLN A 210 -11.80 19.45 1.87
CA GLN A 210 -11.09 20.64 2.35
C GLN A 210 -10.07 20.25 3.42
N GLY A 211 -8.86 20.73 3.21
CA GLY A 211 -7.68 20.21 3.89
C GLY A 211 -7.65 20.45 5.40
N ASP A 212 -7.42 19.38 6.12
CA ASP A 212 -7.02 19.42 7.52
C ASP A 212 -5.57 18.96 7.63
N GLU A 213 -4.67 19.90 7.93
CA GLU A 213 -3.23 19.65 8.03
C GLU A 213 -2.89 18.59 9.06
N GLN A 214 -3.63 18.56 10.18
CA GLN A 214 -3.42 17.59 11.24
C GLN A 214 -3.69 16.14 10.78
N LEU A 215 -4.48 15.97 9.72
CA LEU A 215 -4.82 14.67 9.16
C LEU A 215 -3.98 14.29 7.93
N ALA A 216 -3.11 15.17 7.45
CA ALA A 216 -2.33 14.95 6.23
C ALA A 216 -1.45 13.67 6.27
N HIS A 217 -1.05 13.22 7.47
CA HIS A 217 -0.29 11.99 7.66
C HIS A 217 -1.16 10.71 7.64
N LEU A 218 -2.51 10.82 7.78
CA LEU A 218 -3.40 9.67 7.81
C LEU A 218 -3.65 9.12 6.40
N PRO A 219 -3.25 7.86 6.10
CA PRO A 219 -3.47 7.27 4.78
C PRO A 219 -4.94 7.29 4.36
N LEU A 220 -5.85 6.96 5.28
CA LEU A 220 -7.29 6.92 5.03
C LEU A 220 -7.85 8.29 4.60
N TYR A 221 -7.39 9.38 5.21
CA TYR A 221 -7.78 10.73 4.82
C TYR A 221 -7.28 11.07 3.42
N ARG A 222 -6.00 10.80 3.14
CA ARG A 222 -5.40 11.06 1.81
C ARG A 222 -6.09 10.26 0.72
N GLU A 223 -6.40 8.99 1.00
CA GLU A 223 -7.13 8.14 0.08
C GLU A 223 -8.55 8.68 -0.19
N PHE A 224 -9.28 9.06 0.86
CA PHE A 224 -10.59 9.68 0.70
C PHE A 224 -10.55 10.92 -0.20
N VAL A 225 -9.63 11.85 0.08
CA VAL A 225 -9.48 13.08 -0.72
C VAL A 225 -9.10 12.77 -2.17
N SER A 226 -8.20 11.80 -2.38
CA SER A 226 -7.78 11.34 -3.69
C SER A 226 -8.96 10.76 -4.48
N GLU A 227 -9.72 9.82 -3.92
CA GLU A 227 -10.83 9.17 -4.61
C GLU A 227 -12.01 10.15 -4.85
N ALA A 228 -12.34 11.00 -3.88
CA ALA A 228 -13.36 12.04 -4.05
C ALA A 228 -12.99 13.03 -5.16
N ALA A 229 -11.72 13.41 -5.28
CA ALA A 229 -11.26 14.30 -6.33
C ALA A 229 -11.43 13.72 -7.75
N ILE A 230 -11.37 12.39 -7.93
CA ILE A 230 -11.65 11.76 -9.22
C ILE A 230 -13.10 12.03 -9.65
N LEU A 231 -14.05 11.87 -8.73
CA LEU A 231 -15.46 12.10 -8.99
C LEU A 231 -15.78 13.58 -9.22
N LEU A 232 -15.18 14.45 -8.42
CA LEU A 232 -15.36 15.90 -8.51
C LEU A 232 -14.78 16.47 -9.82
N ALA A 233 -13.57 16.04 -10.19
CA ALA A 233 -12.90 16.46 -11.42
C ALA A 233 -13.66 16.06 -12.69
N SER A 234 -14.43 14.99 -12.63
CA SER A 234 -15.19 14.45 -13.76
C SER A 234 -16.67 14.80 -13.72
N SER A 235 -17.16 15.47 -12.66
CA SER A 235 -18.60 15.65 -12.39
C SER A 235 -19.36 14.32 -12.48
N GLY A 236 -18.75 13.25 -11.95
CA GLY A 236 -19.29 11.89 -11.96
C GLY A 236 -19.22 11.16 -13.31
N LYS A 237 -18.71 11.78 -14.37
CA LYS A 237 -18.55 11.12 -15.67
C LYS A 237 -17.34 10.20 -15.69
N ARG A 238 -17.48 9.05 -16.33
CA ARG A 238 -16.36 8.11 -16.51
C ARG A 238 -15.35 8.69 -17.49
N ILE A 239 -14.08 8.81 -17.05
CA ILE A 239 -12.93 9.09 -17.90
C ILE A 239 -12.23 7.75 -18.16
N PRO A 240 -12.29 7.21 -19.41
CA PRO A 240 -11.75 5.88 -19.71
C PRO A 240 -10.23 5.81 -19.61
N ASN A 241 -9.55 6.86 -20.07
CA ASN A 241 -8.09 6.92 -20.05
C ASN A 241 -7.58 7.17 -18.62
N LEU A 242 -6.70 6.28 -18.15
CA LEU A 242 -6.15 6.36 -16.80
C LEU A 242 -5.27 7.61 -16.59
N TYR A 243 -4.48 7.97 -17.60
CA TYR A 243 -3.62 9.16 -17.54
C TYR A 243 -4.45 10.44 -17.47
N ASP A 244 -5.43 10.60 -18.35
CA ASP A 244 -6.31 11.76 -18.37
C ASP A 244 -7.07 11.90 -17.05
N ARG A 245 -7.52 10.78 -16.48
CA ARG A 245 -8.17 10.75 -15.16
C ARG A 245 -7.22 11.25 -14.07
N CYS A 246 -5.97 10.79 -14.07
CA CYS A 246 -4.95 11.20 -13.11
C CYS A 246 -4.62 12.70 -13.25
N VAL A 247 -4.41 13.19 -14.46
CA VAL A 247 -4.12 14.61 -14.73
C VAL A 247 -5.28 15.50 -14.30
N ASN A 248 -6.54 15.13 -14.63
CA ASN A 248 -7.72 15.89 -14.22
C ASN A 248 -7.89 15.91 -12.70
N GLN A 249 -7.67 14.78 -12.03
CA GLN A 249 -7.66 14.68 -10.58
C GLN A 249 -6.63 15.63 -9.95
N MET A 250 -5.40 15.62 -10.44
CA MET A 250 -4.34 16.50 -9.94
C MET A 250 -4.64 17.98 -10.17
N LYS A 251 -5.17 18.33 -11.35
CA LYS A 251 -5.62 19.72 -11.64
C LYS A 251 -6.70 20.16 -10.66
N TYR A 252 -7.71 19.33 -10.47
CA TYR A 252 -8.81 19.64 -9.53
C TYR A 252 -8.29 19.89 -8.11
N LEU A 253 -7.42 19.03 -7.61
CA LEU A 253 -6.82 19.18 -6.28
C LEU A 253 -5.96 20.44 -6.15
N ALA A 254 -5.15 20.73 -7.17
CA ALA A 254 -4.30 21.92 -7.21
C ALA A 254 -5.11 23.21 -7.12
N GLU A 255 -6.27 23.25 -7.75
CA GLU A 255 -7.14 24.43 -7.81
C GLU A 255 -8.08 24.57 -6.61
N ASN A 256 -8.51 23.44 -6.01
CA ASN A 256 -9.60 23.44 -5.02
C ASN A 256 -9.18 23.16 -3.58
N ILE A 257 -8.00 22.57 -3.32
CA ILE A 257 -7.50 22.40 -1.96
C ILE A 257 -6.82 23.67 -1.49
N GLN A 258 -7.28 24.24 -0.37
CA GLN A 258 -6.76 25.49 0.18
C GLN A 258 -5.48 25.28 1.00
N ASN A 259 -5.40 24.19 1.77
CA ASN A 259 -4.24 23.91 2.61
C ASN A 259 -3.07 23.42 1.77
N GLU A 260 -1.98 24.20 1.68
CA GLU A 260 -0.82 23.93 0.84
C GLU A 260 -0.11 22.63 1.21
N LYS A 261 0.02 22.31 2.51
CA LYS A 261 0.67 21.07 2.95
C LYS A 261 -0.13 19.83 2.54
N VAL A 262 -1.44 19.85 2.77
CA VAL A 262 -2.34 18.76 2.34
C VAL A 262 -2.29 18.59 0.82
N LYS A 263 -2.36 19.70 0.07
CA LYS A 263 -2.27 19.73 -1.39
C LYS A 263 -1.01 19.02 -1.87
N GLN A 264 0.16 19.43 -1.36
CA GLN A 264 1.45 18.88 -1.77
C GLN A 264 1.55 17.37 -1.48
N VAL A 265 1.15 16.95 -0.27
CA VAL A 265 1.21 15.53 0.12
C VAL A 265 0.33 14.67 -0.79
N ILE A 266 -0.90 15.11 -1.10
CA ILE A 266 -1.82 14.31 -1.92
C ILE A 266 -1.38 14.30 -3.39
N LEU A 267 -0.92 15.42 -3.93
CA LEU A 267 -0.38 15.47 -5.29
C LEU A 267 0.85 14.57 -5.43
N ASN A 268 1.72 14.53 -4.42
CA ASN A 268 2.87 13.64 -4.38
C ASN A 268 2.46 12.16 -4.35
N ASP A 269 1.50 11.79 -3.50
CA ASP A 269 0.99 10.42 -3.43
C ASP A 269 0.42 9.94 -4.78
N ILE A 270 -0.36 10.80 -5.46
CA ILE A 270 -0.95 10.49 -6.76
C ILE A 270 0.15 10.30 -7.81
N ALA A 271 1.12 11.22 -7.86
CA ALA A 271 2.22 11.16 -8.82
C ALA A 271 3.08 9.89 -8.62
N ILE A 272 3.46 9.58 -7.36
CA ILE A 272 4.19 8.36 -7.01
C ILE A 272 3.39 7.11 -7.39
N LYS A 273 2.10 7.05 -7.01
CA LYS A 273 1.22 5.91 -7.31
C LYS A 273 1.10 5.69 -8.82
N TYR A 274 0.96 6.78 -9.58
CA TYR A 274 0.88 6.70 -11.05
C TYR A 274 2.19 6.17 -11.63
N VAL A 275 3.32 6.79 -11.28
CA VAL A 275 4.64 6.42 -11.83
C VAL A 275 5.03 5.01 -11.42
N LYS A 276 4.85 4.60 -10.17
CA LYS A 276 5.11 3.22 -9.73
C LYS A 276 4.40 2.18 -10.61
N LYS A 277 3.18 2.45 -11.02
CA LYS A 277 2.36 1.51 -11.77
C LYS A 277 2.52 1.59 -13.28
N ASN A 278 2.74 2.78 -13.83
CA ASN A 278 2.62 3.05 -15.27
C ASN A 278 3.93 3.56 -15.90
N GLY A 279 4.95 3.82 -15.10
CA GLY A 279 6.24 4.35 -15.58
C GLY A 279 6.20 5.83 -15.90
N ILE A 280 7.27 6.29 -16.57
CA ILE A 280 7.53 7.70 -16.83
C ILE A 280 7.31 8.11 -18.31
N ARG A 281 6.70 7.23 -19.11
CA ARG A 281 6.47 7.53 -20.53
C ARG A 281 5.28 8.46 -20.72
N ASN A 282 5.47 9.59 -21.42
CA ASN A 282 4.41 10.56 -21.76
C ASN A 282 3.68 11.15 -20.54
N ILE A 283 4.40 11.50 -19.47
CA ILE A 283 3.84 12.05 -18.23
C ILE A 283 4.02 13.56 -18.09
N THR A 284 4.24 14.27 -19.17
CA THR A 284 4.56 15.72 -19.17
C THR A 284 3.53 16.56 -18.42
N ASP A 285 2.23 16.35 -18.65
CA ASP A 285 1.18 17.14 -17.98
C ASP A 285 1.13 16.86 -16.47
N LEU A 286 1.33 15.59 -16.07
CA LEU A 286 1.44 15.22 -14.66
C LEU A 286 2.64 15.92 -14.01
N GLU A 287 3.82 15.87 -14.64
CA GLU A 287 5.03 16.51 -14.11
C GLU A 287 4.93 18.03 -14.08
N ASN A 288 4.25 18.65 -15.03
CA ASN A 288 4.00 20.10 -15.03
C ASN A 288 3.18 20.51 -13.80
N ILE A 289 2.09 19.80 -13.51
CA ILE A 289 1.28 20.07 -12.31
C ILE A 289 2.12 19.78 -11.05
N TYR A 290 2.77 18.63 -10.99
CA TYR A 290 3.61 18.24 -9.86
C TYR A 290 4.66 19.32 -9.55
N ASN A 291 5.41 19.75 -10.56
CA ASN A 291 6.49 20.74 -10.39
C ASN A 291 5.98 22.14 -10.02
N ALA A 292 4.75 22.49 -10.43
CA ALA A 292 4.15 23.78 -10.10
C ALA A 292 3.70 23.85 -8.62
N TYR A 293 3.27 22.74 -8.03
CA TYR A 293 2.60 22.76 -6.72
C TYR A 293 3.33 21.99 -5.62
N VAL A 294 4.20 21.02 -5.93
CA VAL A 294 4.96 20.28 -4.92
C VAL A 294 6.34 20.88 -4.79
N THR A 295 6.60 21.55 -3.68
CA THR A 295 7.87 22.27 -3.41
C THR A 295 8.63 21.71 -2.21
N GLU A 296 7.96 20.95 -1.32
CA GLU A 296 8.57 20.35 -0.13
C GLU A 296 9.72 19.40 -0.51
N PRO A 297 10.93 19.59 0.03
CA PRO A 297 12.12 18.82 -0.36
C PRO A 297 11.97 17.31 -0.19
N ASP A 298 11.39 16.86 0.91
CA ASP A 298 11.24 15.44 1.22
C ASP A 298 10.25 14.76 0.26
N LEU A 299 9.15 15.44 -0.09
CA LEU A 299 8.18 14.94 -1.07
C LEU A 299 8.82 14.83 -2.46
N ARG A 300 9.60 15.85 -2.85
CA ARG A 300 10.33 15.84 -4.12
C ARG A 300 11.40 14.74 -4.17
N ALA A 301 12.10 14.49 -3.06
CA ALA A 301 13.07 13.42 -2.96
C ALA A 301 12.41 12.05 -3.15
N ALA A 302 11.28 11.80 -2.47
CA ALA A 302 10.53 10.55 -2.60
C ALA A 302 10.00 10.32 -4.04
N TYR A 303 9.46 11.35 -4.70
CA TYR A 303 9.04 11.24 -6.11
C TYR A 303 10.23 10.99 -7.04
N LYS A 304 11.35 11.72 -6.82
CA LYS A 304 12.55 11.56 -7.62
C LYS A 304 13.10 10.15 -7.55
N GLU A 305 13.13 9.54 -6.38
CA GLU A 305 13.59 8.16 -6.20
C GLU A 305 12.79 7.19 -7.08
N VAL A 306 11.46 7.26 -7.03
CA VAL A 306 10.59 6.41 -7.84
C VAL A 306 10.78 6.67 -9.34
N ARG A 307 10.90 7.93 -9.73
CA ARG A 307 11.11 8.34 -11.12
C ARG A 307 12.46 7.85 -11.66
N ASP A 308 13.52 7.99 -10.87
CA ASP A 308 14.87 7.57 -11.26
C ASP A 308 14.97 6.06 -11.47
N GLN A 309 14.25 5.25 -10.68
CA GLN A 309 14.17 3.79 -10.88
C GLN A 309 13.62 3.44 -12.29
N TRP A 310 12.59 4.16 -12.74
CA TRP A 310 12.05 3.98 -14.09
C TRP A 310 12.99 4.53 -15.19
N ASP A 311 13.72 5.60 -14.89
CA ASP A 311 14.69 6.18 -15.85
C ASP A 311 15.83 5.19 -16.16
N LEU A 312 16.21 4.33 -15.21
CA LEU A 312 17.22 3.27 -15.43
C LEU A 312 16.87 2.33 -16.58
N THR A 313 15.58 2.12 -16.85
CA THR A 313 15.08 1.23 -17.91
C THR A 313 14.41 1.98 -19.06
N SER A 314 14.53 3.32 -19.09
CA SER A 314 13.93 4.14 -20.15
C SER A 314 14.62 3.94 -21.51
N ALA A 315 13.88 4.21 -22.58
CA ALA A 315 14.39 4.06 -23.94
C ALA A 315 15.66 4.90 -24.17
N GLY A 316 16.69 4.28 -24.71
CA GLY A 316 17.99 4.90 -24.99
C GLY A 316 19.00 4.83 -23.82
N ARG A 317 18.59 4.35 -22.65
CA ARG A 317 19.51 4.04 -21.56
C ARG A 317 20.15 2.68 -21.73
N PRO A 318 21.40 2.48 -21.26
CA PRO A 318 21.96 1.13 -21.13
C PRO A 318 21.07 0.27 -20.24
N SER A 319 20.75 -0.95 -20.67
CA SER A 319 20.02 -1.89 -19.82
C SER A 319 20.77 -2.18 -18.54
N PRO A 320 20.11 -2.26 -17.37
CA PRO A 320 20.69 -2.82 -16.17
C PRO A 320 21.27 -4.20 -16.44
N ASP A 321 22.41 -4.51 -15.82
CA ASP A 321 23.01 -5.85 -15.91
C ASP A 321 22.24 -6.84 -15.02
N PHE A 322 22.27 -8.10 -15.41
CA PHE A 322 21.73 -9.20 -14.63
C PHE A 322 22.68 -10.38 -14.64
N LYS A 323 22.53 -11.26 -13.67
CA LYS A 323 23.18 -12.57 -13.65
C LYS A 323 22.17 -13.62 -13.21
N GLY A 324 22.07 -14.71 -13.94
CA GLY A 324 21.21 -15.83 -13.59
C GLY A 324 21.84 -17.16 -14.00
N GLN A 325 21.38 -18.25 -13.40
CA GLN A 325 21.80 -19.61 -13.73
C GLN A 325 20.76 -20.27 -14.63
N ASP A 326 21.22 -20.92 -15.69
CA ASP A 326 20.37 -21.80 -16.51
C ASP A 326 20.09 -23.13 -15.78
N ILE A 327 19.26 -23.98 -16.39
CA ILE A 327 18.88 -25.28 -15.84
C ILE A 327 20.08 -26.23 -15.63
N ASN A 328 21.20 -26.00 -16.32
CA ASN A 328 22.44 -26.77 -16.20
C ASN A 328 23.43 -26.15 -15.20
N GLY A 329 23.04 -25.04 -14.52
CA GLY A 329 23.90 -24.33 -13.56
C GLY A 329 24.89 -23.38 -14.20
N LYS A 330 24.85 -23.16 -15.52
CA LYS A 330 25.70 -22.19 -16.20
C LYS A 330 25.22 -20.76 -15.89
N THR A 331 26.10 -19.92 -15.38
CA THR A 331 25.82 -18.51 -15.16
C THR A 331 25.90 -17.72 -16.47
N LEU A 332 24.84 -16.98 -16.76
CA LEU A 332 24.74 -16.05 -17.88
C LEU A 332 24.44 -14.65 -17.38
N SER A 333 24.83 -13.65 -18.14
CA SER A 333 24.63 -12.22 -17.87
C SER A 333 24.31 -11.47 -19.15
N LEU A 334 23.92 -10.21 -19.07
CA LEU A 334 23.56 -9.38 -20.24
C LEU A 334 24.67 -9.39 -21.32
N LYS A 335 25.95 -9.42 -20.93
CA LYS A 335 27.08 -9.44 -21.87
C LYS A 335 27.13 -10.68 -22.78
N ASP A 336 26.55 -11.81 -22.34
CA ASP A 336 26.57 -13.06 -23.09
C ASP A 336 25.60 -13.04 -24.29
N PHE A 337 24.74 -12.01 -24.37
CA PHE A 337 23.76 -11.81 -25.43
C PHE A 337 24.11 -10.65 -26.38
N LYS A 338 25.32 -10.08 -26.29
CA LYS A 338 25.75 -8.99 -27.16
C LYS A 338 25.60 -9.32 -28.65
N GLY A 339 25.17 -8.33 -29.44
CA GLY A 339 24.97 -8.48 -30.89
C GLY A 339 23.59 -9.01 -31.31
N LYS A 340 22.70 -9.25 -30.34
CA LYS A 340 21.32 -9.67 -30.57
C LYS A 340 20.34 -8.69 -29.91
N TYR A 341 19.14 -8.59 -30.47
CA TYR A 341 18.02 -8.05 -29.72
C TYR A 341 17.64 -9.03 -28.62
N LEU A 342 17.27 -8.51 -27.46
CA LEU A 342 16.89 -9.32 -26.31
C LEU A 342 15.48 -8.94 -25.87
N TYR A 343 14.56 -9.92 -25.92
CA TYR A 343 13.26 -9.81 -25.30
C TYR A 343 13.37 -10.45 -23.91
N ILE A 344 13.14 -9.66 -22.87
CA ILE A 344 13.25 -10.13 -21.47
C ILE A 344 11.85 -10.21 -20.88
N ASP A 345 11.47 -11.41 -20.42
CA ASP A 345 10.30 -11.69 -19.61
C ASP A 345 10.73 -11.95 -18.17
N ILE A 346 10.03 -11.36 -17.20
CA ILE A 346 10.28 -11.58 -15.76
C ILE A 346 9.08 -12.32 -15.18
N TRP A 347 9.33 -13.49 -14.57
CA TRP A 347 8.27 -14.37 -14.11
C TRP A 347 8.64 -15.13 -12.83
N ALA A 348 7.70 -15.92 -12.30
CA ALA A 348 7.93 -16.89 -11.24
C ALA A 348 6.88 -18.01 -11.27
N THR A 349 7.19 -19.17 -10.69
CA THR A 349 6.28 -20.34 -10.64
C THR A 349 4.97 -20.06 -9.90
N TRP A 350 5.00 -19.17 -8.92
CA TRP A 350 3.83 -18.72 -8.15
C TRP A 350 3.05 -17.58 -8.81
N CYS A 351 3.57 -16.97 -9.88
CA CYS A 351 2.92 -15.84 -10.56
C CYS A 351 1.83 -16.36 -11.52
N GLY A 352 0.59 -16.40 -11.05
CA GLY A 352 -0.55 -16.83 -11.86
C GLY A 352 -0.75 -16.05 -13.15
N PRO A 353 -0.72 -14.71 -13.16
CA PRO A 353 -0.75 -13.91 -14.38
C PRO A 353 0.38 -14.24 -15.34
N CYS A 354 1.62 -14.39 -14.87
CA CYS A 354 2.77 -14.72 -15.72
C CYS A 354 2.55 -16.05 -16.45
N LYS A 355 2.01 -17.06 -15.76
CA LYS A 355 1.69 -18.36 -16.38
C LYS A 355 0.63 -18.26 -17.48
N LYS A 356 -0.29 -17.29 -17.40
CA LYS A 356 -1.28 -17.04 -18.45
C LYS A 356 -0.67 -16.41 -19.70
N GLU A 357 0.48 -15.74 -19.57
CA GLU A 357 1.21 -15.13 -20.70
C GLU A 357 2.08 -16.14 -21.46
N ILE A 358 2.40 -17.31 -20.89
CA ILE A 358 3.26 -18.32 -21.52
C ILE A 358 2.80 -18.71 -22.93
N PRO A 359 1.50 -18.99 -23.21
CA PRO A 359 1.06 -19.34 -24.56
C PRO A 359 1.33 -18.21 -25.58
N PHE A 360 1.07 -16.96 -25.19
CA PHE A 360 1.31 -15.79 -26.05
C PHE A 360 2.79 -15.54 -26.29
N LEU A 361 3.64 -15.78 -25.27
CA LEU A 361 5.10 -15.70 -25.41
C LEU A 361 5.60 -16.74 -26.43
N LYS A 362 5.11 -17.97 -26.38
CA LYS A 362 5.44 -19.04 -27.39
C LYS A 362 5.04 -18.64 -28.80
N GLU A 363 3.85 -18.07 -28.97
CA GLU A 363 3.40 -17.57 -30.30
C GLU A 363 4.32 -16.44 -30.79
N LEU A 364 4.73 -15.55 -29.90
CA LEU A 364 5.64 -14.45 -30.22
C LEU A 364 7.02 -15.00 -30.62
N GLU A 365 7.57 -15.95 -29.88
CA GLU A 365 8.84 -16.62 -30.22
C GLU A 365 8.80 -17.26 -31.61
N LYS A 366 7.73 -18.00 -31.89
CA LYS A 366 7.52 -18.61 -33.21
C LYS A 366 7.46 -17.58 -34.34
N LYS A 367 6.79 -16.43 -34.08
CA LYS A 367 6.70 -15.32 -35.07
C LYS A 367 8.06 -14.70 -35.38
N PHE A 368 8.98 -14.71 -34.42
CA PHE A 368 10.33 -14.16 -34.57
C PHE A 368 11.42 -15.22 -34.82
N GLU A 369 11.03 -16.45 -35.07
CA GLU A 369 11.96 -17.52 -35.40
C GLU A 369 12.84 -17.15 -36.62
N GLY A 370 14.14 -17.41 -36.52
CA GLY A 370 15.12 -17.03 -37.55
C GLY A 370 15.50 -15.54 -37.58
N LYS A 371 14.95 -14.72 -36.72
CA LYS A 371 15.35 -13.30 -36.55
C LYS A 371 16.49 -13.15 -35.53
N ASN A 372 17.22 -12.04 -35.61
CA ASN A 372 18.32 -11.74 -34.68
C ASN A 372 17.79 -11.26 -33.29
N ILE A 373 16.92 -12.06 -32.69
CA ILE A 373 16.35 -11.78 -31.35
C ILE A 373 16.45 -13.03 -30.49
N THR A 374 16.76 -12.87 -29.22
CA THR A 374 16.74 -13.92 -28.21
C THR A 374 15.65 -13.63 -27.19
N PHE A 375 14.82 -14.61 -26.90
CA PHE A 375 13.84 -14.57 -25.84
C PHE A 375 14.47 -15.14 -24.57
N LEU A 376 14.43 -14.36 -23.49
CA LEU A 376 15.05 -14.65 -22.21
C LEU A 376 14.02 -14.46 -21.11
N SER A 377 13.72 -15.52 -20.38
CA SER A 377 12.84 -15.47 -19.22
C SER A 377 13.69 -15.52 -17.93
N LEU A 378 13.59 -14.49 -17.13
CA LEU A 378 14.27 -14.36 -15.83
C LEU A 378 13.28 -14.73 -14.71
N SER A 379 13.56 -15.82 -14.01
CA SER A 379 12.76 -16.22 -12.86
C SER A 379 13.29 -15.59 -11.58
N THR A 380 12.37 -15.05 -10.76
CA THR A 380 12.63 -14.54 -9.42
C THR A 380 12.23 -15.55 -8.34
N ASP A 381 12.15 -16.85 -8.68
CA ASP A 381 11.78 -17.89 -7.72
C ASP A 381 12.85 -18.05 -6.62
N GLN A 382 12.40 -18.12 -5.38
CA GLN A 382 13.25 -18.53 -4.25
C GLN A 382 13.40 -20.05 -4.16
N ASN A 383 12.37 -20.78 -4.62
CA ASN A 383 12.38 -22.24 -4.65
C ASN A 383 12.94 -22.75 -5.99
N LYS A 384 14.25 -22.99 -6.02
CA LYS A 384 14.95 -23.50 -7.19
C LYS A 384 14.35 -24.80 -7.72
N THR A 385 13.89 -25.70 -6.84
CA THR A 385 13.32 -26.99 -7.24
C THR A 385 12.01 -26.83 -8.01
N GLU A 386 11.13 -25.92 -7.58
CA GLU A 386 9.87 -25.63 -8.29
C GLU A 386 10.15 -25.03 -9.69
N TRP A 387 11.09 -24.07 -9.75
CA TRP A 387 11.53 -23.51 -11.02
C TRP A 387 12.10 -24.59 -11.97
N GLU A 388 13.03 -25.44 -11.48
CA GLU A 388 13.59 -26.53 -12.30
C GLU A 388 12.53 -27.48 -12.81
N ASN A 389 11.57 -27.86 -11.97
CA ASN A 389 10.45 -28.74 -12.38
C ASN A 389 9.64 -28.12 -13.50
N MET A 390 9.32 -26.83 -13.40
CA MET A 390 8.54 -26.12 -14.43
C MET A 390 9.32 -25.94 -15.72
N VAL A 391 10.62 -25.66 -15.67
CA VAL A 391 11.47 -25.59 -16.86
C VAL A 391 11.57 -26.96 -17.55
N LYS A 392 11.70 -28.04 -16.77
CA LYS A 392 11.79 -29.43 -17.30
C LYS A 392 10.47 -29.97 -17.85
N SER A 393 9.32 -29.38 -17.45
CA SER A 393 8.00 -29.82 -17.96
C SER A 393 7.80 -29.60 -19.46
N GLY A 394 8.63 -28.77 -20.10
CA GLY A 394 8.48 -28.38 -21.49
C GLY A 394 7.39 -27.35 -21.77
N GLU A 395 6.79 -26.79 -20.69
CA GLU A 395 5.80 -25.71 -20.81
C GLU A 395 6.41 -24.36 -21.12
N LEU A 396 7.72 -24.24 -21.02
CA LEU A 396 8.47 -23.00 -21.27
C LEU A 396 9.33 -23.14 -22.50
N SER A 397 9.51 -22.05 -23.23
CA SER A 397 10.41 -21.94 -24.39
C SER A 397 11.46 -20.86 -24.14
N GLY A 398 12.37 -20.63 -25.08
CA GLY A 398 13.43 -19.66 -24.96
C GLY A 398 14.49 -20.00 -23.90
N THR A 399 15.33 -19.03 -23.55
CA THR A 399 16.38 -19.19 -22.55
C THR A 399 15.78 -18.91 -21.17
N GLN A 400 15.89 -19.85 -20.24
CA GLN A 400 15.36 -19.75 -18.88
C GLN A 400 16.53 -19.55 -17.90
N LEU A 401 16.46 -18.48 -17.09
CA LEU A 401 17.45 -18.20 -16.03
C LEU A 401 16.78 -17.97 -14.69
N LEU A 402 17.35 -18.50 -13.64
CA LEU A 402 17.02 -18.19 -12.25
C LEU A 402 17.97 -17.08 -11.77
N ILE A 403 17.43 -15.94 -11.27
CA ILE A 403 18.19 -14.75 -10.80
C ILE A 403 18.06 -14.58 -9.30
#